data_c57d103611fb0c5e8d2c5edb052f2bcd
#
_entry.id   c57d103611fb0c5e8d2c5edb052f2bcd
#
_cell.length_a   1.000
_cell.length_b   1.000
_cell.length_c   1.000
_cell.angle_alpha   90.00
_cell.angle_beta   90.00
_cell.angle_gamma   90.00
#
_symmetry.space_group_name_H-M   'P 1'
#
loop_
_entity.id
_entity.type
_entity.pdbx_description
1 polymer ?
#
loop_
_entity_poly.entity_id
_entity_poly.type
_entity_poly.pdbx_seq_one_letter_code
_entity_poly.pdbx_strand_id
1 'polypeptide(L)'
;MDTHARAFVVGAGFAGLSAAIALAEEGVEVTVLEARERVGGRVWSITLTNGAVVELGGEWIMAGDSVVSETASRFGVPLVETGTSFGRREPWGEGAATLEAQDVFLEAADAALAALPPDRVARMSVGEFLEGVDGDAPARSIVALRLAGTCARDLRDVSLASFAGERPFSADGAVYHRAAEGNQAIARAVASELSDVRTGHVVDAIEHDRDGVTVRIGSLSERADVAVVAVPAPIAARLRFVPALPDALASAFAGLPMGEASKLAVATKRRPPARSRQSADRSMWCWTADGAGGKPRRCVTSFAGSHAAQESLGVTRGEVLPWLEALRSMNPDLTFVGEPVLYSWADDPFTLGAYSGWDRASWERRGVLAEPVGRLAFAGEHTAGARHGTMEGALRSGHRAAAQVLHLLTR
;
A
#
# COMPACT_ATOMS: atom_id res chain seq x y z
N MET A 1 -4.87 -15.00 33.17
CA MET A 1 -4.92 -13.65 32.61
C MET A 1 -6.08 -12.94 33.25
N ASP A 2 -5.89 -11.71 33.65
CA ASP A 2 -6.98 -10.91 34.20
C ASP A 2 -8.05 -10.78 33.11
N THR A 3 -9.27 -11.26 33.36
CA THR A 3 -10.34 -11.42 32.36
C THR A 3 -10.90 -10.09 31.83
N HIS A 4 -10.18 -8.98 32.03
CA HIS A 4 -10.62 -7.62 31.74
C HIS A 4 -9.53 -6.73 31.13
N ALA A 5 -8.47 -7.30 30.54
CA ALA A 5 -7.46 -6.49 29.87
C ALA A 5 -8.05 -5.73 28.68
N ARG A 6 -7.76 -4.43 28.60
CA ARG A 6 -8.29 -3.51 27.56
C ARG A 6 -7.17 -3.03 26.65
N ALA A 7 -7.46 -2.94 25.35
CA ALA A 7 -6.53 -2.43 24.36
C ALA A 7 -7.18 -1.42 23.44
N PHE A 8 -6.46 -0.33 23.11
CA PHE A 8 -6.80 0.51 21.98
C PHE A 8 -6.04 0.06 20.73
N VAL A 9 -6.71 0.12 19.58
CA VAL A 9 -6.09 0.04 18.27
C VAL A 9 -6.38 1.33 17.53
N VAL A 10 -5.35 2.12 17.26
CA VAL A 10 -5.47 3.42 16.59
C VAL A 10 -5.23 3.23 15.10
N GLY A 11 -6.31 3.32 14.32
CA GLY A 11 -6.38 3.08 12.89
C GLY A 11 -7.02 1.74 12.52
N ALA A 12 -8.11 1.77 11.72
CA ALA A 12 -8.82 0.60 11.20
C ALA A 12 -8.39 0.23 9.76
N GLY A 13 -7.09 0.39 9.43
CA GLY A 13 -6.48 -0.20 8.24
C GLY A 13 -6.25 -1.70 8.43
N PHE A 14 -5.75 -2.40 7.41
CA PHE A 14 -5.46 -3.84 7.49
C PHE A 14 -4.58 -4.21 8.69
N ALA A 15 -3.57 -3.39 9.00
CA ALA A 15 -2.69 -3.64 10.14
C ALA A 15 -3.43 -3.55 11.48
N GLY A 16 -4.23 -2.49 11.67
CA GLY A 16 -4.99 -2.30 12.90
C GLY A 16 -6.07 -3.36 13.09
N LEU A 17 -6.84 -3.66 12.03
CA LEU A 17 -7.86 -4.70 12.08
C LEU A 17 -7.26 -6.10 12.35
N SER A 18 -6.11 -6.40 11.76
CA SER A 18 -5.38 -7.64 12.04
C SER A 18 -4.91 -7.72 13.49
N ALA A 19 -4.43 -6.62 14.06
CA ALA A 19 -4.05 -6.57 15.47
C ALA A 19 -5.30 -6.71 16.37
N ALA A 20 -6.37 -6.01 16.05
CA ALA A 20 -7.61 -6.00 16.84
C ALA A 20 -8.25 -7.40 16.94
N ILE A 21 -8.38 -8.10 15.80
CA ILE A 21 -8.96 -9.44 15.80
C ILE A 21 -8.09 -10.44 16.54
N ALA A 22 -6.76 -10.36 16.40
CA ALA A 22 -5.84 -11.24 17.11
C ALA A 22 -5.87 -11.01 18.63
N LEU A 23 -6.03 -9.77 19.09
CA LEU A 23 -6.18 -9.44 20.52
C LEU A 23 -7.53 -9.90 21.08
N ALA A 24 -8.62 -9.70 20.32
CA ALA A 24 -9.96 -10.12 20.72
C ALA A 24 -10.07 -11.65 20.88
N GLU A 25 -9.39 -12.43 20.03
CA GLU A 25 -9.31 -13.89 20.13
C GLU A 25 -8.60 -14.39 21.38
N GLU A 26 -7.68 -13.59 21.91
CA GLU A 26 -7.01 -13.87 23.19
C GLU A 26 -7.77 -13.31 24.41
N GLY A 27 -9.03 -12.85 24.21
CA GLY A 27 -9.92 -12.39 25.27
C GLY A 27 -9.65 -10.97 25.76
N VAL A 28 -8.90 -10.16 25.01
CA VAL A 28 -8.70 -8.74 25.30
C VAL A 28 -9.92 -7.93 24.82
N GLU A 29 -10.42 -7.02 25.65
CA GLU A 29 -11.44 -6.04 25.24
C GLU A 29 -10.80 -4.98 24.33
N VAL A 30 -11.15 -4.97 23.05
CA VAL A 30 -10.53 -4.12 22.07
C VAL A 30 -11.47 -3.01 21.60
N THR A 31 -11.00 -1.77 21.66
CA THR A 31 -11.62 -0.61 20.99
C THR A 31 -10.76 -0.17 19.83
N VAL A 32 -11.31 -0.18 18.63
CA VAL A 32 -10.65 0.34 17.42
C VAL A 32 -11.10 1.76 17.13
N LEU A 33 -10.14 2.69 16.98
CA LEU A 33 -10.39 4.11 16.72
C LEU A 33 -9.92 4.46 15.30
N GLU A 34 -10.84 4.84 14.43
CA GLU A 34 -10.56 5.20 13.04
C GLU A 34 -10.96 6.65 12.76
N ALA A 35 -10.04 7.39 12.17
CA ALA A 35 -10.25 8.81 11.86
C ALA A 35 -11.29 9.05 10.75
N ARG A 36 -11.39 8.13 9.77
CA ARG A 36 -12.36 8.21 8.67
C ARG A 36 -13.70 7.63 9.07
N GLU A 37 -14.73 7.93 8.27
CA GLU A 37 -16.04 7.28 8.35
C GLU A 37 -16.07 5.87 7.73
N ARG A 38 -14.92 5.29 7.45
CA ARG A 38 -14.77 3.96 6.84
C ARG A 38 -13.56 3.22 7.34
N VAL A 39 -13.64 1.90 7.43
CA VAL A 39 -12.51 1.00 7.67
C VAL A 39 -11.75 0.70 6.37
N GLY A 40 -10.57 0.10 6.50
CA GLY A 40 -9.70 -0.36 5.41
C GLY A 40 -8.49 0.53 5.15
N GLY A 41 -8.49 1.78 5.65
CA GLY A 41 -7.36 2.69 5.44
C GLY A 41 -7.04 2.90 3.97
N ARG A 42 -5.83 2.51 3.54
CA ARG A 42 -5.34 2.56 2.14
C ARG A 42 -5.87 1.42 1.23
N VAL A 43 -6.73 0.55 1.72
CA VAL A 43 -7.54 -0.37 0.93
C VAL A 43 -8.94 0.23 0.84
N TRP A 44 -9.30 0.69 -0.34
CA TRP A 44 -10.55 1.40 -0.57
C TRP A 44 -11.15 1.06 -1.92
N SER A 45 -12.35 0.49 -1.89
CA SER A 45 -13.12 0.12 -3.06
C SER A 45 -14.34 1.03 -3.19
N ILE A 46 -14.62 1.48 -4.40
CA ILE A 46 -15.82 2.27 -4.72
C ILE A 46 -16.60 1.63 -5.87
N THR A 47 -17.86 2.02 -5.99
CA THR A 47 -18.72 1.63 -7.11
C THR A 47 -18.93 2.81 -8.04
N LEU A 48 -18.57 2.68 -9.31
CA LEU A 48 -18.85 3.67 -10.35
C LEU A 48 -20.35 3.70 -10.69
N THR A 49 -20.80 4.76 -11.34
CA THR A 49 -22.21 4.98 -11.70
C THR A 49 -22.85 3.86 -12.52
N ASN A 50 -22.04 3.08 -13.25
CA ASN A 50 -22.48 1.92 -14.03
C ASN A 50 -22.44 0.59 -13.25
N GLY A 51 -22.19 0.62 -11.93
CA GLY A 51 -22.12 -0.54 -11.05
C GLY A 51 -20.76 -1.27 -11.05
N ALA A 52 -19.74 -0.78 -11.77
CA ALA A 52 -18.41 -1.37 -11.72
C ALA A 52 -17.71 -1.00 -10.41
N VAL A 53 -17.22 -2.01 -9.68
CA VAL A 53 -16.40 -1.80 -8.48
C VAL A 53 -14.95 -1.62 -8.89
N VAL A 54 -14.29 -0.57 -8.41
CA VAL A 54 -12.89 -0.24 -8.66
C VAL A 54 -12.15 -0.01 -7.34
N GLU A 55 -10.86 -0.29 -7.36
CA GLU A 55 -9.97 -0.03 -6.22
C GLU A 55 -9.29 1.33 -6.37
N LEU A 56 -9.51 2.22 -5.42
CA LEU A 56 -8.74 3.46 -5.32
C LEU A 56 -7.44 3.28 -4.53
N GLY A 57 -7.31 2.18 -3.79
CA GLY A 57 -6.13 1.82 -3.00
C GLY A 57 -5.49 0.49 -3.41
N GLY A 58 -5.07 -0.30 -2.41
CA GLY A 58 -4.46 -1.62 -2.61
C GLY A 58 -5.38 -2.57 -3.38
N GLU A 59 -4.86 -3.15 -4.47
CA GLU A 59 -5.67 -3.96 -5.38
C GLU A 59 -5.13 -5.38 -5.57
N TRP A 60 -3.82 -5.52 -5.73
CA TRP A 60 -3.21 -6.76 -6.18
C TRP A 60 -2.87 -7.67 -5.00
N ILE A 61 -3.47 -8.87 -4.96
CA ILE A 61 -3.14 -9.94 -4.02
C ILE A 61 -2.29 -10.94 -4.80
N MET A 62 -1.02 -11.07 -4.44
CA MET A 62 -0.06 -11.93 -5.11
C MET A 62 -0.19 -13.38 -4.63
N ALA A 63 0.28 -14.34 -5.43
CA ALA A 63 0.25 -15.76 -5.08
C ALA A 63 0.95 -16.09 -3.74
N GLY A 64 1.98 -15.30 -3.35
CA GLY A 64 2.67 -15.44 -2.07
C GLY A 64 2.06 -14.69 -0.89
N ASP A 65 0.92 -14.01 -1.08
CA ASP A 65 0.23 -13.24 -0.04
C ASP A 65 -0.72 -14.15 0.74
N SER A 66 -0.16 -15.09 1.51
CA SER A 66 -0.92 -16.12 2.22
C SER A 66 -1.82 -15.53 3.31
N VAL A 67 -1.35 -14.53 4.06
CA VAL A 67 -2.13 -13.95 5.17
C VAL A 67 -3.32 -13.16 4.65
N VAL A 68 -3.20 -12.46 3.50
CA VAL A 68 -4.35 -11.80 2.86
C VAL A 68 -5.38 -12.83 2.42
N SER A 69 -4.92 -13.91 1.76
CA SER A 69 -5.78 -14.98 1.23
C SER A 69 -6.47 -15.76 2.36
N GLU A 70 -5.74 -16.10 3.42
CA GLU A 70 -6.26 -16.76 4.62
C GLU A 70 -7.29 -15.87 5.34
N THR A 71 -6.98 -14.56 5.49
CA THR A 71 -7.91 -13.60 6.09
C THR A 71 -9.20 -13.50 5.26
N ALA A 72 -9.10 -13.35 3.93
CA ALA A 72 -10.26 -13.31 3.07
C ALA A 72 -11.11 -14.60 3.19
N SER A 73 -10.46 -15.77 3.16
CA SER A 73 -11.13 -17.06 3.30
C SER A 73 -11.82 -17.21 4.65
N ARG A 74 -11.12 -16.87 5.73
CA ARG A 74 -11.61 -16.96 7.10
C ARG A 74 -12.88 -16.14 7.32
N PHE A 75 -12.94 -14.94 6.76
CA PHE A 75 -14.08 -14.03 6.90
C PHE A 75 -15.07 -14.10 5.73
N GLY A 76 -15.00 -15.17 4.93
CA GLY A 76 -15.99 -15.46 3.89
C GLY A 76 -15.97 -14.49 2.69
N VAL A 77 -14.84 -13.84 2.42
CA VAL A 77 -14.70 -12.92 1.29
C VAL A 77 -14.08 -13.66 0.08
N PRO A 78 -14.86 -13.92 -0.99
CA PRO A 78 -14.36 -14.67 -2.14
C PRO A 78 -13.33 -13.85 -2.93
N LEU A 79 -12.21 -14.48 -3.26
CA LEU A 79 -11.18 -13.93 -4.15
C LEU A 79 -11.43 -14.43 -5.58
N VAL A 80 -11.16 -13.57 -6.55
CA VAL A 80 -11.21 -13.87 -7.98
C VAL A 80 -9.91 -13.45 -8.66
N GLU A 81 -9.54 -14.16 -9.72
CA GLU A 81 -8.39 -13.78 -10.53
C GLU A 81 -8.65 -12.44 -11.23
N THR A 82 -7.61 -11.62 -11.36
CA THR A 82 -7.74 -10.31 -12.03
C THR A 82 -7.78 -10.41 -13.54
N GLY A 83 -7.35 -11.54 -14.11
CA GLY A 83 -7.25 -11.76 -15.56
C GLY A 83 -6.21 -10.90 -16.29
N THR A 84 -5.42 -10.12 -15.54
CA THR A 84 -4.35 -9.27 -16.05
C THR A 84 -3.12 -9.37 -15.15
N SER A 85 -1.92 -9.19 -15.74
CA SER A 85 -0.67 -9.21 -14.98
C SER A 85 -0.32 -7.82 -14.43
N PHE A 86 0.06 -7.75 -13.16
CA PHE A 86 0.69 -6.56 -12.58
C PHE A 86 2.12 -6.37 -13.08
N GLY A 87 2.87 -7.44 -13.20
CA GLY A 87 4.29 -7.39 -13.57
C GLY A 87 4.53 -7.24 -15.07
N ARG A 88 3.69 -7.86 -15.91
CA ARG A 88 3.85 -7.91 -17.37
C ARG A 88 2.78 -7.09 -18.05
N ARG A 89 3.16 -5.89 -18.52
CA ARG A 89 2.25 -4.88 -19.09
C ARG A 89 2.60 -4.65 -20.55
N GLU A 90 1.62 -4.69 -21.46
CA GLU A 90 1.80 -4.35 -22.87
C GLU A 90 2.37 -2.93 -22.99
N PRO A 91 3.53 -2.74 -23.64
CA PRO A 91 4.09 -1.41 -23.85
C PRO A 91 3.22 -0.61 -24.83
N TRP A 92 3.01 0.68 -24.50
CA TRP A 92 2.17 1.56 -25.31
C TRP A 92 2.83 2.92 -25.56
N GLY A 93 2.99 3.29 -26.83
CA GLY A 93 3.57 4.55 -27.26
C GLY A 93 4.61 4.35 -28.35
N GLU A 94 5.02 5.45 -28.99
CA GLU A 94 6.05 5.43 -30.03
C GLU A 94 7.41 5.05 -29.42
N GLY A 95 8.14 4.17 -30.08
CA GLY A 95 9.46 3.72 -29.62
C GLY A 95 9.43 2.81 -28.40
N ALA A 96 8.26 2.34 -27.97
CA ALA A 96 8.13 1.40 -26.85
C ALA A 96 8.87 0.08 -27.15
N ALA A 97 9.75 -0.34 -26.24
CA ALA A 97 10.42 -1.63 -26.33
C ALA A 97 9.40 -2.79 -26.20
N THR A 98 9.62 -3.87 -26.97
CA THR A 98 8.77 -5.07 -26.90
C THR A 98 8.83 -5.73 -25.53
N LEU A 99 7.87 -6.60 -25.21
CA LEU A 99 7.90 -7.37 -23.96
C LEU A 99 9.15 -8.25 -23.87
N GLU A 100 9.56 -8.86 -24.99
CA GLU A 100 10.77 -9.69 -25.04
C GLU A 100 12.03 -8.86 -24.73
N ALA A 101 12.16 -7.66 -25.26
CA ALA A 101 13.28 -6.78 -24.94
C ALA A 101 13.29 -6.35 -23.46
N GLN A 102 12.11 -6.10 -22.91
CA GLN A 102 11.97 -5.82 -21.47
C GLN A 102 12.34 -7.04 -20.61
N ASP A 103 11.88 -8.24 -20.96
CA ASP A 103 12.18 -9.48 -20.24
C ASP A 103 13.71 -9.74 -20.24
N VAL A 104 14.39 -9.58 -21.39
CA VAL A 104 15.86 -9.70 -21.48
C VAL A 104 16.57 -8.67 -20.59
N PHE A 105 16.12 -7.43 -20.59
CA PHE A 105 16.70 -6.39 -19.72
C PHE A 105 16.48 -6.69 -18.23
N LEU A 106 15.33 -7.20 -17.85
CA LEU A 106 15.01 -7.55 -16.47
C LEU A 106 15.83 -8.75 -15.97
N GLU A 107 16.03 -9.76 -16.82
CA GLU A 107 16.92 -10.90 -16.52
C GLU A 107 18.37 -10.42 -16.33
N ALA A 108 18.84 -9.52 -17.18
CA ALA A 108 20.17 -8.91 -17.03
C ALA A 108 20.28 -8.10 -15.72
N ALA A 109 19.22 -7.36 -15.35
CA ALA A 109 19.17 -6.64 -14.08
C ALA A 109 19.20 -7.57 -12.87
N ASP A 110 18.45 -8.67 -12.87
CA ASP A 110 18.48 -9.67 -11.79
C ASP A 110 19.87 -10.33 -11.68
N ALA A 111 20.51 -10.69 -12.80
CA ALA A 111 21.86 -11.24 -12.81
C ALA A 111 22.91 -10.23 -12.30
N ALA A 112 22.80 -8.95 -12.72
CA ALA A 112 23.67 -7.89 -12.25
C ALA A 112 23.50 -7.62 -10.75
N LEU A 113 22.27 -7.62 -10.25
CA LEU A 113 22.00 -7.47 -8.81
C LEU A 113 22.59 -8.61 -8.00
N ALA A 114 22.41 -9.85 -8.45
CA ALA A 114 22.98 -11.03 -7.78
C ALA A 114 24.52 -11.02 -7.72
N ALA A 115 25.17 -10.36 -8.67
CA ALA A 115 26.63 -10.22 -8.73
C ALA A 115 27.17 -9.06 -7.88
N LEU A 116 26.31 -8.13 -7.40
CA LEU A 116 26.75 -6.98 -6.62
C LEU A 116 27.12 -7.37 -5.19
N PRO A 117 28.26 -6.86 -4.67
CA PRO A 117 28.57 -6.99 -3.25
C PRO A 117 27.53 -6.30 -2.38
N PRO A 118 27.18 -6.85 -1.18
CA PRO A 118 26.16 -6.27 -0.30
C PRO A 118 26.39 -4.81 0.08
N ASP A 119 27.64 -4.38 0.23
CA ASP A 119 27.98 -2.99 0.55
C ASP A 119 27.69 -2.03 -0.63
N ARG A 120 27.77 -2.50 -1.88
CA ARG A 120 27.38 -1.74 -3.06
C ARG A 120 25.85 -1.62 -3.12
N VAL A 121 25.13 -2.73 -2.91
CA VAL A 121 23.66 -2.73 -2.84
C VAL A 121 23.16 -1.73 -1.77
N ALA A 122 23.81 -1.70 -0.61
CA ALA A 122 23.44 -0.78 0.48
C ALA A 122 23.64 0.72 0.14
N ARG A 123 24.52 1.04 -0.82
CA ARG A 123 24.88 2.44 -1.14
C ARG A 123 24.22 2.97 -2.41
N MET A 124 23.66 2.12 -3.25
CA MET A 124 23.07 2.51 -4.53
C MET A 124 21.58 2.79 -4.41
N SER A 125 21.09 3.66 -5.26
CA SER A 125 19.67 3.77 -5.59
C SER A 125 19.30 2.79 -6.72
N VAL A 126 18.01 2.51 -6.85
CA VAL A 126 17.48 1.71 -7.97
C VAL A 126 17.79 2.38 -9.31
N GLY A 127 17.71 3.73 -9.39
CA GLY A 127 18.02 4.47 -10.61
C GLY A 127 19.48 4.32 -11.04
N GLU A 128 20.43 4.55 -10.12
CA GLU A 128 21.86 4.36 -10.38
C GLU A 128 22.20 2.93 -10.80
N PHE A 129 21.55 1.95 -10.18
CA PHE A 129 21.73 0.55 -10.52
C PHE A 129 21.28 0.27 -11.97
N LEU A 130 20.05 0.65 -12.34
CA LEU A 130 19.52 0.41 -13.69
C LEU A 130 20.31 1.11 -14.79
N GLU A 131 20.87 2.30 -14.54
CA GLU A 131 21.74 3.00 -15.46
C GLU A 131 23.04 2.21 -15.76
N GLY A 132 23.51 1.43 -14.79
CA GLY A 132 24.70 0.59 -14.90
C GLY A 132 24.45 -0.80 -15.51
N VAL A 133 23.20 -1.19 -15.74
CA VAL A 133 22.86 -2.48 -16.37
C VAL A 133 23.01 -2.38 -17.89
N ASP A 134 23.78 -3.28 -18.48
CA ASP A 134 23.91 -3.38 -19.94
C ASP A 134 22.60 -3.88 -20.56
N GLY A 135 22.22 -3.28 -21.71
CA GLY A 135 21.02 -3.73 -22.42
C GLY A 135 20.41 -2.65 -23.33
N ASP A 136 19.28 -2.98 -23.90
CA ASP A 136 18.54 -2.11 -24.80
C ASP A 136 18.03 -0.84 -24.10
N ALA A 137 18.37 0.35 -24.65
CA ALA A 137 18.04 1.62 -24.02
C ALA A 137 16.51 1.90 -23.93
N PRO A 138 15.71 1.64 -24.97
CA PRO A 138 14.25 1.67 -24.88
C PRO A 138 13.69 0.71 -23.80
N ALA A 139 14.21 -0.52 -23.70
CA ALA A 139 13.78 -1.46 -22.66
C ALA A 139 14.10 -0.95 -21.25
N ARG A 140 15.30 -0.43 -21.04
CA ARG A 140 15.69 0.23 -19.79
C ARG A 140 14.74 1.36 -19.43
N SER A 141 14.41 2.23 -20.37
CA SER A 141 13.55 3.39 -20.14
C SER A 141 12.14 2.97 -19.68
N ILE A 142 11.50 2.06 -20.38
CA ILE A 142 10.13 1.62 -20.02
C ILE A 142 10.11 0.81 -18.71
N VAL A 143 11.15 0.03 -18.45
CA VAL A 143 11.33 -0.68 -17.16
C VAL A 143 11.50 0.33 -16.02
N ALA A 144 12.33 1.38 -16.21
CA ALA A 144 12.49 2.43 -15.21
C ALA A 144 11.16 3.15 -14.91
N LEU A 145 10.39 3.50 -15.93
CA LEU A 145 9.05 4.11 -15.75
C LEU A 145 8.10 3.17 -15.00
N ARG A 146 8.10 1.87 -15.32
CA ARG A 146 7.31 0.85 -14.61
C ARG A 146 7.68 0.77 -13.14
N LEU A 147 8.97 0.73 -12.83
CA LEU A 147 9.47 0.62 -11.46
C LEU A 147 9.26 1.91 -10.66
N ALA A 148 9.43 3.09 -11.26
CA ALA A 148 9.10 4.37 -10.63
C ALA A 148 7.61 4.42 -10.24
N GLY A 149 6.73 3.95 -11.14
CA GLY A 149 5.32 3.75 -10.81
C GLY A 149 5.11 2.79 -9.65
N THR A 150 5.78 1.64 -9.65
CA THR A 150 5.65 0.63 -8.60
C THR A 150 6.18 1.13 -7.24
N CYS A 151 7.28 1.88 -7.22
CA CYS A 151 7.84 2.50 -6.02
C CYS A 151 7.09 3.78 -5.61
N ALA A 152 6.28 4.33 -6.51
CA ALA A 152 5.61 5.63 -6.38
C ALA A 152 6.59 6.78 -6.07
N ARG A 153 7.83 6.67 -6.54
CA ARG A 153 8.93 7.63 -6.32
C ARG A 153 9.89 7.66 -7.50
N ASP A 154 10.68 8.73 -7.59
CA ASP A 154 11.84 8.75 -8.46
C ASP A 154 12.83 7.67 -8.02
N LEU A 155 13.31 6.86 -8.97
CA LEU A 155 14.17 5.71 -8.67
C LEU A 155 15.55 6.11 -8.15
N ARG A 156 15.99 7.35 -8.35
CA ARG A 156 17.23 7.88 -7.75
C ARG A 156 17.10 8.08 -6.25
N ASP A 157 15.86 8.22 -5.75
CA ASP A 157 15.55 8.37 -4.33
C ASP A 157 15.16 7.04 -3.65
N VAL A 158 15.08 5.94 -4.39
CA VAL A 158 14.72 4.62 -3.85
C VAL A 158 15.97 3.81 -3.57
N SER A 159 16.13 3.34 -2.34
CA SER A 159 17.23 2.45 -1.94
C SER A 159 17.18 1.14 -2.71
N LEU A 160 18.29 0.76 -3.34
CA LEU A 160 18.42 -0.57 -3.96
C LEU A 160 18.27 -1.68 -2.93
N ALA A 161 18.78 -1.50 -1.72
CA ALA A 161 18.65 -2.46 -0.63
C ALA A 161 17.20 -2.69 -0.17
N SER A 162 16.32 -1.72 -0.33
CA SER A 162 14.88 -1.89 -0.05
C SER A 162 14.18 -2.74 -1.11
N PHE A 163 14.74 -2.80 -2.30
CA PHE A 163 14.22 -3.54 -3.45
C PHE A 163 14.82 -4.95 -3.54
N ALA A 164 16.09 -5.09 -3.16
CA ALA A 164 16.81 -6.35 -3.21
C ALA A 164 16.31 -7.34 -2.14
N GLY A 165 16.18 -8.60 -2.50
CA GLY A 165 16.00 -9.72 -1.58
C GLY A 165 14.70 -10.50 -1.74
N GLU A 166 13.56 -9.88 -2.01
CA GLU A 166 12.30 -10.61 -2.21
C GLU A 166 11.51 -10.13 -3.45
N ARG A 167 12.04 -9.16 -4.17
CA ARG A 167 11.40 -8.63 -5.38
C ARG A 167 12.39 -8.65 -6.54
N PRO A 168 12.44 -9.75 -7.32
CA PRO A 168 13.22 -9.74 -8.55
C PRO A 168 12.70 -8.67 -9.50
N PHE A 169 13.59 -8.14 -10.35
CA PHE A 169 13.20 -7.20 -11.39
C PHE A 169 12.34 -7.86 -12.46
N SER A 170 12.62 -9.13 -12.77
CA SER A 170 11.85 -9.95 -13.70
C SER A 170 10.43 -10.18 -13.19
N ALA A 171 9.46 -10.00 -14.08
CA ALA A 171 8.07 -10.32 -13.80
C ALA A 171 7.88 -11.84 -13.97
N ASP A 172 7.48 -12.51 -12.90
CA ASP A 172 6.94 -13.85 -13.05
C ASP A 172 5.55 -13.78 -13.72
N GLY A 173 5.12 -14.86 -14.34
CA GLY A 173 3.77 -15.00 -14.90
C GLY A 173 2.71 -15.22 -13.81
N ALA A 174 2.88 -14.64 -12.63
CA ALA A 174 2.06 -14.89 -11.46
C ALA A 174 0.60 -14.50 -11.69
N VAL A 175 -0.29 -15.33 -11.21
CA VAL A 175 -1.72 -15.04 -11.13
C VAL A 175 -1.97 -14.11 -9.95
N TYR A 176 -2.71 -13.04 -10.21
CA TYR A 176 -3.08 -12.07 -9.20
C TYR A 176 -4.56 -12.19 -8.90
N HIS A 177 -4.90 -11.99 -7.63
CA HIS A 177 -6.27 -12.05 -7.14
C HIS A 177 -6.70 -10.69 -6.58
N ARG A 178 -8.00 -10.55 -6.42
CA ARG A 178 -8.68 -9.46 -5.69
C ARG A 178 -9.98 -9.98 -5.10
N ALA A 179 -10.51 -9.31 -4.10
CA ALA A 179 -11.84 -9.65 -3.61
C ALA A 179 -12.90 -9.34 -4.68
N ALA A 180 -13.86 -10.24 -4.85
CA ALA A 180 -14.89 -10.15 -5.89
C ALA A 180 -15.69 -8.83 -5.84
N GLU A 181 -15.97 -8.32 -4.64
CA GLU A 181 -16.70 -7.08 -4.38
C GLU A 181 -15.78 -5.91 -3.97
N GLY A 182 -14.48 -6.05 -4.23
CA GLY A 182 -13.44 -5.07 -3.86
C GLY A 182 -12.76 -5.44 -2.55
N ASN A 183 -11.46 -5.14 -2.46
CA ASN A 183 -10.61 -5.57 -1.35
C ASN A 183 -11.00 -4.95 0.00
N GLN A 184 -11.69 -3.81 -0.01
CA GLN A 184 -12.22 -3.24 1.23
C GLN A 184 -13.26 -4.16 1.91
N ALA A 185 -13.86 -5.11 1.17
CA ALA A 185 -14.77 -6.11 1.75
C ALA A 185 -14.06 -6.94 2.84
N ILE A 186 -12.75 -7.22 2.68
CA ILE A 186 -11.96 -7.94 3.69
C ILE A 186 -11.92 -7.12 5.00
N ALA A 187 -11.61 -5.82 4.89
CA ALA A 187 -11.58 -4.96 6.07
C ALA A 187 -12.95 -4.86 6.76
N ARG A 188 -14.02 -4.73 5.97
CA ARG A 188 -15.38 -4.68 6.51
C ARG A 188 -15.78 -5.99 7.21
N ALA A 189 -15.43 -7.13 6.62
CA ALA A 189 -15.71 -8.44 7.20
C ALA A 189 -14.97 -8.64 8.52
N VAL A 190 -13.67 -8.29 8.59
CA VAL A 190 -12.92 -8.35 9.87
C VAL A 190 -13.50 -7.39 10.90
N ALA A 191 -13.84 -6.16 10.52
CA ALA A 191 -14.39 -5.16 11.42
C ALA A 191 -15.77 -5.57 11.99
N SER A 192 -16.58 -6.32 11.23
CA SER A 192 -17.90 -6.79 11.71
C SER A 192 -17.83 -7.86 12.80
N GLU A 193 -16.68 -8.50 12.99
CA GLU A 193 -16.46 -9.47 14.08
C GLU A 193 -15.96 -8.80 15.38
N LEU A 194 -15.64 -7.51 15.34
CA LEU A 194 -15.16 -6.74 16.48
C LEU A 194 -16.34 -6.02 17.17
N SER A 195 -16.37 -6.04 18.49
CA SER A 195 -17.47 -5.48 19.29
C SER A 195 -17.48 -3.94 19.33
N ASP A 196 -16.31 -3.29 19.19
CA ASP A 196 -16.19 -1.83 19.33
C ASP A 196 -15.23 -1.26 18.27
N VAL A 197 -15.79 -0.82 17.14
CA VAL A 197 -15.07 -0.13 16.05
C VAL A 197 -15.72 1.24 15.85
N ARG A 198 -14.99 2.30 16.18
CA ARG A 198 -15.48 3.68 16.16
C ARG A 198 -14.85 4.44 15.01
N THR A 199 -15.64 4.76 14.00
CA THR A 199 -15.25 5.64 12.87
C THR A 199 -15.48 7.10 13.23
N GLY A 200 -14.85 8.04 12.47
CA GLY A 200 -14.91 9.47 12.76
C GLY A 200 -14.17 9.90 14.04
N HIS A 201 -13.32 9.03 14.61
CA HIS A 201 -12.61 9.27 15.87
C HIS A 201 -11.13 9.56 15.63
N VAL A 202 -10.80 10.84 15.47
CA VAL A 202 -9.41 11.29 15.27
C VAL A 202 -8.71 11.32 16.63
N VAL A 203 -7.69 10.48 16.80
CA VAL A 203 -6.85 10.49 18.00
C VAL A 203 -5.83 11.62 17.88
N ASP A 204 -5.86 12.57 18.83
CA ASP A 204 -4.99 13.76 18.86
C ASP A 204 -3.71 13.52 19.66
N ALA A 205 -3.78 12.67 20.70
CA ALA A 205 -2.66 12.36 21.55
C ALA A 205 -2.79 10.98 22.18
N ILE A 206 -1.64 10.41 22.53
CA ILE A 206 -1.51 9.18 23.29
C ILE A 206 -0.59 9.47 24.49
N GLU A 207 -1.16 9.38 25.69
CA GLU A 207 -0.40 9.44 26.93
C GLU A 207 -0.16 8.01 27.39
N HIS A 208 1.08 7.69 27.78
CA HIS A 208 1.42 6.31 28.18
C HIS A 208 2.40 6.31 29.36
N ASP A 209 2.20 5.37 30.25
CA ASP A 209 3.05 5.15 31.40
C ASP A 209 3.23 3.63 31.63
N ARG A 210 3.81 3.27 32.80
CA ARG A 210 3.97 1.86 33.18
C ARG A 210 2.63 1.13 33.43
N ASP A 211 1.56 1.88 33.76
CA ASP A 211 0.28 1.36 34.23
C ASP A 211 -0.80 1.34 33.12
N GLY A 212 -0.54 1.95 31.95
CA GLY A 212 -1.46 1.92 30.83
C GLY A 212 -1.29 3.04 29.81
N VAL A 213 -2.33 3.22 29.00
CA VAL A 213 -2.39 4.16 27.88
C VAL A 213 -3.68 4.95 27.95
N THR A 214 -3.60 6.25 27.75
CA THR A 214 -4.75 7.14 27.60
C THR A 214 -4.75 7.74 26.20
N VAL A 215 -5.83 7.54 25.44
CA VAL A 215 -6.03 8.20 24.15
C VAL A 215 -6.89 9.45 24.31
N ARG A 216 -6.58 10.50 23.54
CA ARG A 216 -7.36 11.74 23.50
C ARG A 216 -7.99 11.91 22.13
N ILE A 217 -9.28 12.24 22.12
CA ILE A 217 -10.12 12.45 20.93
C ILE A 217 -10.88 13.75 21.15
N GLY A 218 -10.35 14.88 20.71
CA GLY A 218 -10.88 16.18 21.03
C GLY A 218 -10.93 16.42 22.54
N SER A 219 -12.13 16.57 23.10
CA SER A 219 -12.33 16.74 24.56
C SER A 219 -12.48 15.42 25.32
N LEU A 220 -12.58 14.29 24.63
CA LEU A 220 -12.72 12.97 25.25
C LEU A 220 -11.36 12.40 25.61
N SER A 221 -11.33 11.60 26.68
CA SER A 221 -10.13 10.92 27.14
C SER A 221 -10.55 9.55 27.68
N GLU A 222 -9.96 8.48 27.12
CA GLU A 222 -10.26 7.10 27.52
C GLU A 222 -8.95 6.36 27.84
N ARG A 223 -9.02 5.40 28.78
CA ARG A 223 -7.86 4.63 29.27
C ARG A 223 -7.99 3.15 28.94
N ALA A 224 -6.86 2.53 28.59
CA ALA A 224 -6.69 1.09 28.43
C ALA A 224 -5.34 0.65 28.99
N ASP A 225 -5.06 -0.66 29.02
CA ASP A 225 -3.81 -1.21 29.54
C ASP A 225 -2.67 -1.10 28.52
N VAL A 226 -3.01 -1.23 27.22
CA VAL A 226 -2.05 -1.20 26.10
C VAL A 226 -2.66 -0.52 24.88
N ALA A 227 -1.81 -0.14 23.92
CA ALA A 227 -2.31 0.28 22.61
C ALA A 227 -1.43 -0.21 21.45
N VAL A 228 -2.09 -0.46 20.30
CA VAL A 228 -1.45 -0.66 19.00
C VAL A 228 -1.66 0.60 18.16
N VAL A 229 -0.57 1.25 17.76
CA VAL A 229 -0.59 2.41 16.87
C VAL A 229 -0.41 1.92 15.44
N ALA A 230 -1.50 1.93 14.67
CA ALA A 230 -1.57 1.36 13.32
C ALA A 230 -1.86 2.41 12.23
N VAL A 231 -1.41 3.63 12.47
CA VAL A 231 -1.54 4.75 11.51
C VAL A 231 -0.33 4.85 10.59
N PRO A 232 -0.41 5.49 9.41
CA PRO A 232 0.73 5.71 8.52
C PRO A 232 1.87 6.49 9.22
N ALA A 233 3.11 6.24 8.80
CA ALA A 233 4.29 6.84 9.43
C ALA A 233 4.24 8.38 9.54
N PRO A 234 3.82 9.16 8.52
CA PRO A 234 3.70 10.61 8.66
C PRO A 234 2.64 11.05 9.68
N ILE A 235 1.60 10.23 9.88
CA ILE A 235 0.58 10.48 10.89
C ILE A 235 1.11 10.17 12.27
N ALA A 236 1.84 9.05 12.45
CA ALA A 236 2.52 8.72 13.70
C ALA A 236 3.53 9.82 14.12
N ALA A 237 4.26 10.39 13.13
CA ALA A 237 5.18 11.50 13.37
C ALA A 237 4.49 12.79 13.85
N ARG A 238 3.22 13.00 13.53
CA ARG A 238 2.41 14.16 13.93
C ARG A 238 1.59 13.93 15.19
N LEU A 239 1.38 12.67 15.55
CA LEU A 239 0.63 12.30 16.75
C LEU A 239 1.43 12.68 18.00
N ARG A 240 0.77 13.35 18.93
CA ARG A 240 1.41 13.75 20.19
C ARG A 240 1.47 12.58 21.16
N PHE A 241 2.70 12.18 21.53
CA PHE A 241 2.97 11.18 22.58
C PHE A 241 3.43 11.85 23.86
N VAL A 242 2.97 11.36 25.02
CA VAL A 242 3.36 11.83 26.34
C VAL A 242 3.60 10.63 27.26
N PRO A 243 4.86 10.39 27.70
CA PRO A 243 6.08 11.06 27.26
C PRO A 243 6.35 10.91 25.77
N ALA A 244 7.25 11.73 25.22
CA ALA A 244 7.65 11.62 23.83
C ALA A 244 8.24 10.24 23.51
N LEU A 245 8.08 9.79 22.29
CA LEU A 245 8.75 8.56 21.82
C LEU A 245 10.27 8.73 21.88
N PRO A 246 11.03 7.63 22.02
CA PRO A 246 12.48 7.68 21.89
C PRO A 246 12.90 8.35 20.57
N ASP A 247 13.94 9.19 20.62
CA ASP A 247 14.39 10.01 19.49
C ASP A 247 14.64 9.20 18.22
N ALA A 248 15.19 7.98 18.35
CA ALA A 248 15.43 7.09 17.22
C ALA A 248 14.12 6.70 16.50
N LEU A 249 13.06 6.39 17.25
CA LEU A 249 11.76 6.02 16.70
C LEU A 249 11.04 7.25 16.13
N ALA A 250 11.01 8.35 16.86
CA ALA A 250 10.41 9.61 16.39
C ALA A 250 11.06 10.08 15.08
N SER A 251 12.40 10.05 15.01
CA SER A 251 13.16 10.40 13.81
C SER A 251 12.93 9.41 12.67
N ALA A 252 12.72 8.12 12.96
CA ALA A 252 12.42 7.12 11.93
C ALA A 252 11.03 7.34 11.31
N PHE A 253 10.00 7.67 12.11
CA PHE A 253 8.68 8.03 11.58
C PHE A 253 8.72 9.33 10.76
N ALA A 254 9.37 10.37 11.28
CA ALA A 254 9.44 11.67 10.60
C ALA A 254 10.28 11.62 9.31
N GLY A 255 11.31 10.78 9.29
CA GLY A 255 12.24 10.66 8.17
C GLY A 255 11.88 9.57 7.16
N LEU A 256 10.73 8.88 7.28
CA LEU A 256 10.30 7.89 6.31
C LEU A 256 9.57 8.57 5.15
N PRO A 257 10.15 8.60 3.95
CA PRO A 257 9.47 9.17 2.80
C PRO A 257 8.27 8.32 2.39
N MET A 258 7.21 8.96 1.95
CA MET A 258 6.04 8.29 1.36
C MET A 258 6.07 8.40 -0.15
N GLY A 259 5.57 7.37 -0.82
CA GLY A 259 5.36 7.40 -2.25
C GLY A 259 4.21 8.31 -2.65
N GLU A 260 4.32 8.95 -3.82
CA GLU A 260 3.24 9.72 -4.44
C GLU A 260 2.55 8.87 -5.49
N ALA A 261 1.30 8.53 -5.23
CA ALA A 261 0.51 7.73 -6.17
C ALA A 261 -0.95 8.18 -6.20
N SER A 262 -1.50 8.13 -7.39
CA SER A 262 -2.91 8.41 -7.66
C SER A 262 -3.52 7.35 -8.56
N LYS A 263 -4.84 7.21 -8.49
CA LYS A 263 -5.62 6.37 -9.39
C LYS A 263 -6.69 7.18 -10.09
N LEU A 264 -6.87 6.90 -11.38
CA LEU A 264 -7.97 7.39 -12.20
C LEU A 264 -8.81 6.19 -12.65
N ALA A 265 -10.09 6.18 -12.32
CA ALA A 265 -11.02 5.16 -12.77
C ALA A 265 -12.13 5.79 -13.63
N VAL A 266 -12.47 5.16 -14.74
CA VAL A 266 -13.53 5.63 -15.63
C VAL A 266 -14.37 4.47 -16.15
N ALA A 267 -15.68 4.67 -16.19
CA ALA A 267 -16.61 3.70 -16.74
C ALA A 267 -16.51 3.62 -18.26
N THR A 268 -16.79 2.43 -18.83
CA THR A 268 -16.83 2.21 -20.28
C THR A 268 -18.24 1.84 -20.75
N LYS A 269 -18.60 2.28 -21.96
CA LYS A 269 -19.90 1.99 -22.58
C LYS A 269 -20.09 0.49 -22.80
N ARG A 270 -19.04 -0.21 -23.23
CA ARG A 270 -19.02 -1.65 -23.43
C ARG A 270 -18.00 -2.29 -22.52
N ARG A 271 -18.10 -3.60 -22.29
CA ARG A 271 -17.08 -4.37 -21.57
C ARG A 271 -15.78 -4.36 -22.39
N PRO A 272 -14.67 -3.91 -21.81
CA PRO A 272 -13.39 -3.93 -22.51
C PRO A 272 -12.83 -5.37 -22.56
N PRO A 273 -11.88 -5.65 -23.46
CA PRO A 273 -11.05 -6.85 -23.35
C PRO A 273 -10.15 -6.78 -22.12
N ALA A 274 -9.75 -7.93 -21.58
CA ALA A 274 -8.72 -7.99 -20.52
C ALA A 274 -7.39 -7.48 -21.09
N ARG A 275 -6.80 -6.47 -20.44
CA ARG A 275 -5.51 -5.89 -20.82
C ARG A 275 -4.84 -5.15 -19.67
N SER A 276 -3.53 -5.02 -19.79
CA SER A 276 -2.68 -4.21 -18.94
C SER A 276 -1.66 -3.49 -19.83
N ARG A 277 -1.62 -2.16 -19.82
CA ARG A 277 -0.79 -1.33 -20.70
C ARG A 277 0.07 -0.37 -19.91
N GLN A 278 1.38 -0.34 -20.20
CA GLN A 278 2.34 0.59 -19.65
C GLN A 278 2.64 1.70 -20.65
N SER A 279 2.55 2.96 -20.23
CA SER A 279 3.02 4.09 -21.04
C SER A 279 4.52 4.01 -21.27
N ALA A 280 4.97 4.33 -22.49
CA ALA A 280 6.38 4.37 -22.84
C ALA A 280 7.06 5.70 -22.46
N ASP A 281 6.30 6.73 -22.12
CA ASP A 281 6.77 8.09 -21.84
C ASP A 281 6.51 8.58 -20.40
N ARG A 282 5.73 7.83 -19.59
CA ARG A 282 5.33 8.23 -18.23
C ARG A 282 5.27 7.06 -17.28
N SER A 283 5.49 7.32 -15.98
CA SER A 283 5.27 6.33 -14.91
C SER A 283 3.77 6.13 -14.64
N MET A 284 3.03 5.81 -15.69
CA MET A 284 1.61 5.46 -15.62
C MET A 284 1.30 4.18 -16.40
N TRP A 285 0.30 3.49 -15.95
CA TRP A 285 -0.24 2.33 -16.63
C TRP A 285 -1.74 2.22 -16.42
N CYS A 286 -2.42 1.40 -17.23
CA CYS A 286 -3.85 1.15 -17.09
C CYS A 286 -4.16 -0.34 -17.27
N TRP A 287 -5.28 -0.77 -16.71
CA TRP A 287 -5.76 -2.14 -16.82
C TRP A 287 -7.27 -2.23 -16.77
N THR A 288 -7.77 -3.37 -17.21
CA THR A 288 -9.16 -3.79 -17.08
C THR A 288 -9.18 -5.06 -16.26
N ALA A 289 -9.62 -4.96 -15.01
CA ALA A 289 -9.66 -6.10 -14.10
C ALA A 289 -10.92 -6.92 -14.24
N ASP A 290 -10.82 -8.23 -14.07
CA ASP A 290 -11.96 -9.12 -14.05
C ASP A 290 -12.81 -8.90 -12.79
N GLY A 291 -14.10 -9.09 -12.96
CA GLY A 291 -15.07 -9.14 -11.89
C GLY A 291 -15.47 -10.58 -11.57
N ALA A 292 -16.44 -10.72 -10.69
CA ALA A 292 -17.06 -12.03 -10.45
C ALA A 292 -17.51 -12.67 -11.77
N GLY A 293 -17.16 -13.94 -11.98
CA GLY A 293 -17.46 -14.69 -13.22
C GLY A 293 -16.43 -14.56 -14.33
N GLY A 294 -15.20 -14.08 -14.03
CA GLY A 294 -14.06 -14.10 -14.97
C GLY A 294 -14.23 -13.20 -16.20
N LYS A 295 -14.99 -12.10 -16.07
CA LYS A 295 -15.20 -11.15 -17.17
C LYS A 295 -14.77 -9.75 -16.73
N PRO A 296 -13.98 -8.99 -17.54
CA PRO A 296 -13.59 -7.63 -17.23
C PRO A 296 -14.79 -6.76 -16.86
N ARG A 297 -14.63 -5.92 -15.86
CA ARG A 297 -15.66 -4.92 -15.48
C ARG A 297 -15.78 -3.86 -16.57
N ARG A 298 -16.92 -3.17 -16.64
CA ARG A 298 -17.11 -2.05 -17.59
C ARG A 298 -16.42 -0.78 -17.10
N CYS A 299 -15.13 -0.87 -16.91
CA CYS A 299 -14.28 0.26 -16.50
C CYS A 299 -12.84 0.05 -16.96
N VAL A 300 -12.09 1.13 -16.95
CA VAL A 300 -10.63 1.13 -17.01
C VAL A 300 -10.14 1.82 -15.75
N THR A 301 -9.16 1.22 -15.10
CA THR A 301 -8.42 1.84 -14.00
C THR A 301 -7.02 2.18 -14.48
N SER A 302 -6.52 3.33 -14.09
CA SER A 302 -5.16 3.78 -14.34
C SER A 302 -4.48 4.16 -13.05
N PHE A 303 -3.19 3.93 -12.97
CA PHE A 303 -2.34 4.27 -11.84
C PHE A 303 -1.15 5.10 -12.33
N ALA A 304 -0.83 6.15 -11.61
CA ALA A 304 0.37 6.95 -11.79
C ALA A 304 1.12 7.01 -10.45
N GLY A 305 2.40 6.70 -10.50
CA GLY A 305 3.30 6.77 -9.36
C GLY A 305 4.51 7.64 -9.69
N SER A 306 5.14 8.25 -8.68
CA SER A 306 6.17 9.29 -8.70
C SER A 306 5.66 10.72 -8.89
N HIS A 307 6.41 11.68 -8.35
CA HIS A 307 6.08 13.11 -8.46
C HIS A 307 5.99 13.56 -9.91
N ALA A 308 6.98 13.21 -10.74
CA ALA A 308 7.01 13.56 -12.15
C ALA A 308 5.77 13.06 -12.93
N ALA A 309 5.26 11.87 -12.61
CA ALA A 309 4.03 11.37 -13.22
C ALA A 309 2.80 12.17 -12.77
N GLN A 310 2.69 12.48 -11.46
CA GLN A 310 1.59 13.31 -10.93
C GLN A 310 1.57 14.69 -11.61
N GLU A 311 2.73 15.33 -11.76
CA GLU A 311 2.86 16.63 -12.40
C GLU A 311 2.48 16.57 -13.89
N SER A 312 3.04 15.62 -14.66
CA SER A 312 2.80 15.49 -16.10
C SER A 312 1.34 15.18 -16.44
N LEU A 313 0.62 14.53 -15.52
CA LEU A 313 -0.79 14.15 -15.67
C LEU A 313 -1.76 15.18 -15.06
N GLY A 314 -1.26 16.31 -14.55
CA GLY A 314 -2.08 17.38 -14.02
C GLY A 314 -2.57 17.17 -12.58
N VAL A 315 -2.23 16.05 -11.93
CA VAL A 315 -2.73 15.72 -10.59
C VAL A 315 -2.33 16.75 -9.55
N THR A 316 -1.08 17.22 -9.59
CA THR A 316 -0.58 18.26 -8.66
C THR A 316 -1.30 19.60 -8.79
N ARG A 317 -2.04 19.82 -9.89
CA ARG A 317 -2.86 21.00 -10.14
C ARG A 317 -4.36 20.73 -9.97
N GLY A 318 -4.75 19.53 -9.52
CA GLY A 318 -6.16 19.12 -9.41
C GLY A 318 -6.86 18.92 -10.77
N GLU A 319 -6.10 18.74 -11.86
CA GLU A 319 -6.62 18.56 -13.22
C GLU A 319 -6.81 17.07 -13.52
N VAL A 320 -7.95 16.71 -14.11
CA VAL A 320 -8.27 15.33 -14.53
C VAL A 320 -8.03 15.14 -16.03
N LEU A 321 -8.21 16.20 -16.83
CA LEU A 321 -8.22 16.11 -18.29
C LEU A 321 -6.91 15.60 -18.90
N PRO A 322 -5.70 16.04 -18.48
CA PRO A 322 -4.46 15.53 -19.06
C PRO A 322 -4.32 14.02 -18.89
N TRP A 323 -4.69 13.49 -17.73
CA TRP A 323 -4.65 12.05 -17.48
C TRP A 323 -5.72 11.29 -18.28
N LEU A 324 -6.94 11.83 -18.34
CA LEU A 324 -8.02 11.22 -19.10
C LEU A 324 -7.69 11.14 -20.60
N GLU A 325 -7.03 12.15 -21.16
CA GLU A 325 -6.56 12.17 -22.56
C GLU A 325 -5.45 11.11 -22.77
N ALA A 326 -4.48 11.03 -21.88
CA ALA A 326 -3.47 9.97 -21.93
C ALA A 326 -4.12 8.57 -21.86
N LEU A 327 -5.12 8.38 -20.99
CA LEU A 327 -5.83 7.13 -20.87
C LEU A 327 -6.64 6.80 -22.12
N ARG A 328 -7.25 7.79 -22.78
CA ARG A 328 -7.94 7.62 -24.07
C ARG A 328 -6.97 7.20 -25.17
N SER A 329 -5.79 7.82 -25.25
CA SER A 329 -4.77 7.44 -26.25
C SER A 329 -4.31 5.99 -26.07
N MET A 330 -4.23 5.53 -24.84
CA MET A 330 -3.90 4.13 -24.54
C MET A 330 -5.05 3.14 -24.80
N ASN A 331 -6.29 3.62 -24.99
CA ASN A 331 -7.48 2.80 -25.19
C ASN A 331 -8.39 3.39 -26.30
N PRO A 332 -7.90 3.53 -27.55
CA PRO A 332 -8.63 4.19 -28.62
C PRO A 332 -9.90 3.42 -29.08
N ASP A 333 -9.97 2.14 -28.76
CA ASP A 333 -11.10 1.25 -29.03
C ASP A 333 -12.24 1.36 -28.00
N LEU A 334 -12.03 2.10 -26.89
CA LEU A 334 -13.01 2.23 -25.83
C LEU A 334 -13.70 3.59 -25.83
N THR A 335 -14.99 3.59 -25.54
CA THR A 335 -15.78 4.81 -25.27
C THR A 335 -15.95 4.93 -23.76
N PHE A 336 -15.36 5.97 -23.17
CA PHE A 336 -15.53 6.31 -21.75
C PHE A 336 -16.88 7.01 -21.55
N VAL A 337 -17.53 6.74 -20.42
CA VAL A 337 -18.84 7.29 -20.07
C VAL A 337 -18.87 7.66 -18.59
N GLY A 338 -19.70 8.63 -18.23
CA GLY A 338 -19.79 9.15 -16.86
C GLY A 338 -18.57 9.98 -16.45
N GLU A 339 -18.60 10.46 -15.22
CA GLU A 339 -17.51 11.23 -14.65
C GLU A 339 -16.35 10.30 -14.21
N PRO A 340 -15.10 10.63 -14.56
CA PRO A 340 -13.95 9.91 -14.05
C PRO A 340 -13.78 10.18 -12.55
N VAL A 341 -13.28 9.19 -11.83
CA VAL A 341 -12.93 9.33 -10.41
C VAL A 341 -11.41 9.35 -10.29
N LEU A 342 -10.88 10.50 -9.89
CA LEU A 342 -9.47 10.69 -9.55
C LEU A 342 -9.33 10.67 -8.02
N TYR A 343 -8.34 9.94 -7.53
CA TYR A 343 -7.96 9.97 -6.12
C TYR A 343 -6.44 10.00 -5.97
N SER A 344 -5.96 11.02 -5.24
CA SER A 344 -4.55 11.19 -4.89
C SER A 344 -4.33 10.83 -3.42
N TRP A 345 -3.44 9.87 -3.17
CA TRP A 345 -3.07 9.50 -1.81
C TRP A 345 -2.10 10.50 -1.17
N ALA A 346 -1.38 11.30 -1.97
CA ALA A 346 -0.49 12.34 -1.46
C ALA A 346 -1.27 13.46 -0.75
N ASP A 347 -2.49 13.77 -1.24
CA ASP A 347 -3.35 14.81 -0.72
C ASP A 347 -4.29 14.34 0.40
N ASP A 348 -4.28 13.05 0.71
CA ASP A 348 -5.14 12.48 1.74
C ASP A 348 -4.61 12.85 3.15
N PRO A 349 -5.43 13.55 3.98
CA PRO A 349 -4.97 14.11 5.27
C PRO A 349 -4.64 13.03 6.31
N PHE A 350 -5.12 11.80 6.14
CA PHE A 350 -4.91 10.70 7.06
C PHE A 350 -3.88 9.68 6.58
N THR A 351 -3.19 9.95 5.44
CA THR A 351 -2.09 9.11 4.98
C THR A 351 -0.86 9.89 4.57
N LEU A 352 -1.04 11.08 3.95
CA LEU A 352 0.02 11.96 3.46
C LEU A 352 1.02 11.21 2.56
N GLY A 353 0.48 10.36 1.70
CA GLY A 353 1.22 9.51 0.79
C GLY A 353 0.58 8.14 0.58
N ALA A 354 1.04 7.42 -0.43
CA ALA A 354 0.50 6.12 -0.82
C ALA A 354 1.01 4.98 0.09
N TYR A 355 2.31 4.72 0.07
CA TYR A 355 2.99 3.70 0.88
C TYR A 355 4.44 4.10 1.12
N SER A 356 5.14 3.37 2.00
CA SER A 356 6.53 3.65 2.34
C SER A 356 7.45 3.59 1.11
N GLY A 357 8.17 4.68 0.85
CA GLY A 357 9.08 4.84 -0.27
C GLY A 357 10.53 4.99 0.21
N TRP A 358 11.13 3.88 0.62
CA TRP A 358 12.41 3.83 1.31
C TRP A 358 13.57 4.44 0.51
N ASP A 359 14.17 5.50 1.05
CA ASP A 359 15.52 5.92 0.69
C ASP A 359 16.56 5.13 1.54
N ARG A 360 17.84 5.36 1.27
CA ARG A 360 18.91 4.66 1.98
C ARG A 360 18.87 4.93 3.49
N ALA A 361 18.71 6.18 3.88
CA ALA A 361 18.76 6.56 5.29
C ALA A 361 17.60 6.02 6.12
N SER A 362 16.40 6.01 5.55
CA SER A 362 15.21 5.43 6.19
C SER A 362 15.29 3.90 6.21
N TRP A 363 15.81 3.26 5.14
CA TRP A 363 15.98 1.80 5.10
C TRP A 363 16.95 1.30 6.17
N GLU A 364 18.05 1.99 6.41
CA GLU A 364 19.00 1.66 7.47
C GLU A 364 18.36 1.70 8.87
N ARG A 365 17.41 2.62 9.09
CA ARG A 365 16.69 2.79 10.37
C ARG A 365 15.40 1.99 10.50
N ARG A 366 15.00 1.22 9.48
CA ARG A 366 13.69 0.53 9.45
C ARG A 366 13.38 -0.34 10.67
N GLY A 367 14.40 -0.95 11.27
CA GLY A 367 14.26 -1.88 12.40
C GLY A 367 13.52 -1.28 13.59
N VAL A 368 13.79 -0.03 13.92
CA VAL A 368 13.20 0.63 15.10
C VAL A 368 11.70 0.89 14.98
N LEU A 369 11.16 0.95 13.75
CA LEU A 369 9.72 1.21 13.52
C LEU A 369 8.79 0.13 14.07
N ALA A 370 9.31 -1.07 14.29
CA ALA A 370 8.56 -2.22 14.80
C ALA A 370 8.77 -2.45 16.31
N GLU A 371 9.64 -1.68 16.95
CA GLU A 371 9.97 -1.83 18.37
C GLU A 371 8.86 -1.27 19.26
N PRO A 372 8.40 -2.01 20.28
CA PRO A 372 7.43 -1.50 21.25
C PRO A 372 8.06 -0.47 22.19
N VAL A 373 7.26 0.47 22.68
CA VAL A 373 7.69 1.48 23.66
C VAL A 373 6.71 1.50 24.83
N GLY A 374 7.17 1.08 26.02
CA GLY A 374 6.30 0.97 27.19
C GLY A 374 5.09 0.07 26.92
N ARG A 375 3.90 0.63 26.95
CA ARG A 375 2.62 -0.05 26.70
C ARG A 375 2.12 0.09 25.25
N LEU A 376 2.99 0.57 24.34
CA LEU A 376 2.67 0.80 22.94
C LEU A 376 3.37 -0.21 22.02
N ALA A 377 2.65 -0.73 21.03
CA ALA A 377 3.22 -1.40 19.86
C ALA A 377 2.84 -0.67 18.58
N PHE A 378 3.61 -0.85 17.52
CA PHE A 378 3.41 -0.16 16.24
C PHE A 378 3.18 -1.17 15.12
N ALA A 379 2.17 -0.90 14.28
CA ALA A 379 1.82 -1.72 13.12
C ALA A 379 1.64 -0.85 11.88
N GLY A 380 1.70 -1.46 10.72
CA GLY A 380 1.56 -0.81 9.42
C GLY A 380 2.51 -1.44 8.41
N GLU A 381 2.25 -1.26 7.11
CA GLU A 381 3.10 -1.81 6.05
C GLU A 381 4.56 -1.33 6.18
N HIS A 382 4.77 -0.12 6.70
CA HIS A 382 6.09 0.48 6.94
C HIS A 382 6.88 -0.21 8.07
N THR A 383 6.25 -1.04 8.88
CA THR A 383 6.90 -1.85 9.93
C THR A 383 7.10 -3.31 9.52
N ALA A 384 6.81 -3.66 8.25
CA ALA A 384 6.75 -5.04 7.77
C ALA A 384 8.04 -5.54 7.08
N GLY A 385 9.15 -4.79 7.21
CA GLY A 385 10.44 -5.18 6.62
C GLY A 385 10.35 -5.37 5.11
N ALA A 386 10.75 -6.53 4.61
CA ALA A 386 10.74 -6.84 3.18
C ALA A 386 9.34 -6.82 2.53
N ARG A 387 8.28 -7.02 3.31
CA ARG A 387 6.89 -6.93 2.82
C ARG A 387 6.28 -5.53 2.93
N HIS A 388 7.11 -4.49 3.08
CA HIS A 388 6.63 -3.10 3.12
C HIS A 388 5.82 -2.72 1.88
N GLY A 389 4.94 -1.73 2.01
CA GLY A 389 4.12 -1.22 0.91
C GLY A 389 3.00 -2.17 0.46
N THR A 390 2.76 -3.29 1.15
CA THR A 390 1.80 -4.32 0.74
C THR A 390 0.67 -4.54 1.76
N MET A 391 -0.46 -5.06 1.28
CA MET A 391 -1.56 -5.52 2.14
C MET A 391 -1.12 -6.68 3.04
N GLU A 392 -0.33 -7.60 2.49
CA GLU A 392 0.27 -8.73 3.22
C GLU A 392 1.12 -8.25 4.38
N GLY A 393 2.04 -7.31 4.12
CA GLY A 393 2.89 -6.74 5.16
C GLY A 393 2.09 -6.01 6.25
N ALA A 394 1.02 -5.32 5.87
CA ALA A 394 0.14 -4.66 6.82
C ALA A 394 -0.50 -5.68 7.78
N LEU A 395 -1.10 -6.76 7.27
CA LEU A 395 -1.71 -7.82 8.11
C LEU A 395 -0.68 -8.50 9.01
N ARG A 396 0.48 -8.90 8.46
CA ARG A 396 1.57 -9.51 9.25
C ARG A 396 2.06 -8.60 10.37
N SER A 397 2.17 -7.31 10.10
CA SER A 397 2.59 -6.34 11.11
C SER A 397 1.58 -6.20 12.25
N GLY A 398 0.29 -6.33 11.94
CA GLY A 398 -0.79 -6.34 12.93
C GLY A 398 -0.70 -7.54 13.87
N HIS A 399 -0.55 -8.75 13.33
CA HIS A 399 -0.35 -9.97 14.12
C HIS A 399 0.89 -9.86 15.03
N ARG A 400 2.01 -9.35 14.50
CA ARG A 400 3.21 -9.12 15.31
C ARG A 400 2.95 -8.14 16.45
N ALA A 401 2.29 -7.00 16.18
CA ALA A 401 2.01 -5.98 17.18
C ALA A 401 1.05 -6.52 18.27
N ALA A 402 0.06 -7.33 17.91
CA ALA A 402 -0.80 -8.03 18.87
C ALA A 402 0.01 -8.93 19.80
N ALA A 403 0.90 -9.76 19.27
CA ALA A 403 1.78 -10.61 20.08
C ALA A 403 2.67 -9.78 21.04
N GLN A 404 3.17 -8.63 20.58
CA GLN A 404 3.96 -7.72 21.41
C GLN A 404 3.14 -7.18 22.59
N VAL A 405 1.92 -6.68 22.38
CA VAL A 405 1.09 -6.15 23.47
C VAL A 405 0.56 -7.24 24.40
N LEU A 406 0.27 -8.43 23.90
CA LEU A 406 -0.08 -9.58 24.77
C LEU A 406 1.07 -9.92 25.73
N HIS A 407 2.30 -9.89 25.24
CA HIS A 407 3.47 -10.07 26.12
C HIS A 407 3.61 -8.96 27.16
N LEU A 408 3.25 -7.71 26.81
CA LEU A 408 3.25 -6.59 27.77
C LEU A 408 2.16 -6.72 28.84
N LEU A 409 1.04 -7.34 28.53
CA LEU A 409 -0.05 -7.61 29.49
C LEU A 409 0.28 -8.69 30.53
N THR A 410 1.27 -9.56 30.22
CA THR A 410 1.71 -10.64 31.13
C THR A 410 2.84 -10.24 32.07
N ARG A 411 3.37 -9.05 31.96
CA ARG A 411 4.42 -8.47 32.80
C ARG A 411 3.86 -7.45 33.78
#